data_9c2a5d81cd5b70d15887211aa6f2c4fd
#
_entry.id   9c2a5d81cd5b70d15887211aa6f2c4fd
#
_cell.length_a   1.000
_cell.length_b   1.000
_cell.length_c   1.000
_cell.angle_alpha   90.00
_cell.angle_beta   90.00
_cell.angle_gamma   90.00
#
_symmetry.space_group_name_H-M   'P 1'
#
loop_
_entity.id
_entity.type
_entity.pdbx_description
1 polymer ?
#
loop_
_entity_poly.entity_id
_entity_poly.type
_entity_poly.pdbx_seq_one_letter_code
_entity_poly.pdbx_strand_id
1 'polypeptide(L)'
;MSLKRSFWLSAIILLSLTACQPVQSPISMTKPAQIETLASELSGQYREAAEEYAQLALTNDGAEQAAYQLKAAQMYWQSGQVEQSQQALKQIKLSLLHPSRRYEAAILGANIALFNSDGEGALKVLSNVQEKDLAAQNLKSVLKVQADAYTLTGNWLEKANTHLKLEKILTDAEALKNNREALWQALMQMTPQALDLFNPGYPPAEDSGWFALAYNIKAYQDNPEVLAVALEDWKRSYPNHPADPALYQKTLASGTHIPKDINNIAVLLPH
;
A
#
# COMPACT_ATOMS: atom_id res chain seq x y z
N MET A 1 -92.46 13.18 31.13
CA MET A 1 -91.16 12.99 31.77
C MET A 1 -90.49 11.78 31.17
N SER A 2 -89.57 11.94 30.29
CA SER A 2 -88.57 10.90 29.94
C SER A 2 -87.55 11.51 28.94
N LEU A 3 -86.32 11.69 29.39
CA LEU A 3 -85.20 12.22 28.61
C LEU A 3 -84.69 11.11 27.67
N LYS A 4 -84.65 11.36 26.37
CA LYS A 4 -83.88 10.57 25.40
C LYS A 4 -82.50 11.13 25.27
N ARG A 5 -81.47 10.38 25.68
CA ARG A 5 -80.08 10.66 25.43
C ARG A 5 -79.69 10.09 24.09
N SER A 6 -79.28 10.98 23.23
CA SER A 6 -78.66 10.67 21.95
C SER A 6 -77.19 10.30 22.13
N PHE A 7 -76.80 9.10 21.72
CA PHE A 7 -75.35 8.68 21.68
C PHE A 7 -74.82 9.01 20.29
N TRP A 8 -73.81 9.88 20.24
CA TRP A 8 -73.00 10.07 19.06
C TRP A 8 -71.78 9.13 19.14
N LEU A 9 -71.69 8.20 18.22
CA LEU A 9 -70.52 7.32 18.03
C LEU A 9 -69.55 8.09 17.12
N SER A 10 -68.46 8.62 17.68
CA SER A 10 -67.31 9.10 16.93
C SER A 10 -66.39 7.90 16.57
N ALA A 11 -66.36 7.53 15.33
CA ALA A 11 -65.43 6.55 14.80
C ALA A 11 -64.02 7.21 14.65
N ILE A 12 -63.09 6.81 15.53
CA ILE A 12 -61.69 7.19 15.39
C ILE A 12 -61.03 6.16 14.44
N ILE A 13 -60.72 6.64 13.24
CA ILE A 13 -59.91 5.90 12.25
C ILE A 13 -58.44 6.01 12.71
N LEU A 14 -57.88 4.98 13.28
CA LEU A 14 -56.44 4.83 13.52
C LEU A 14 -55.79 4.46 12.18
N LEU A 15 -55.13 5.45 11.55
CA LEU A 15 -54.16 5.17 10.49
C LEU A 15 -52.90 4.56 11.13
N SER A 16 -52.70 3.27 11.00
CA SER A 16 -51.45 2.60 11.29
C SER A 16 -50.44 2.89 10.18
N LEU A 17 -49.54 3.84 10.43
CA LEU A 17 -48.32 4.06 9.66
C LEU A 17 -47.36 2.88 9.94
N THR A 18 -47.38 1.89 9.08
CA THR A 18 -46.31 0.87 9.02
C THR A 18 -45.06 1.52 8.47
N ALA A 19 -44.23 2.05 9.34
CA ALA A 19 -42.87 2.44 9.01
C ALA A 19 -42.08 1.17 8.68
N CYS A 20 -41.73 1.00 7.38
CA CYS A 20 -40.72 0.04 6.98
C CYS A 20 -39.39 0.45 7.62
N GLN A 21 -39.01 -0.15 8.73
CA GLN A 21 -37.67 -0.08 9.24
C GLN A 21 -36.78 -0.90 8.28
N PRO A 22 -35.68 -0.35 7.74
CA PRO A 22 -34.71 -1.16 7.05
C PRO A 22 -34.14 -2.16 8.06
N VAL A 23 -34.31 -3.43 7.77
CA VAL A 23 -33.66 -4.52 8.52
C VAL A 23 -32.17 -4.36 8.30
N GLN A 24 -31.49 -3.64 9.17
CA GLN A 24 -30.04 -3.74 9.30
C GLN A 24 -29.78 -5.14 9.88
N SER A 25 -29.46 -6.07 9.01
CA SER A 25 -28.88 -7.34 9.44
C SER A 25 -27.62 -6.99 10.26
N PRO A 26 -27.52 -7.42 11.51
CA PRO A 26 -26.29 -7.22 12.28
C PRO A 26 -25.18 -7.89 11.46
N ILE A 27 -24.14 -7.12 11.08
CA ILE A 27 -22.91 -7.67 10.56
C ILE A 27 -22.39 -8.54 11.70
N SER A 28 -22.71 -9.84 11.61
CA SER A 28 -22.14 -10.83 12.53
C SER A 28 -20.63 -10.76 12.33
N MET A 29 -19.93 -10.14 13.28
CA MET A 29 -18.49 -10.29 13.40
C MET A 29 -18.24 -11.73 13.79
N THR A 30 -18.21 -12.60 12.80
CA THR A 30 -17.81 -13.99 13.00
C THR A 30 -16.42 -13.97 13.62
N LYS A 31 -16.26 -14.63 14.76
CA LYS A 31 -14.95 -14.83 15.39
C LYS A 31 -14.00 -15.40 14.32
N PRO A 32 -12.76 -14.89 14.18
CA PRO A 32 -11.83 -15.45 13.21
C PRO A 32 -11.68 -16.96 13.46
N ALA A 33 -11.72 -17.75 12.39
CA ALA A 33 -11.47 -19.19 12.49
C ALA A 33 -10.10 -19.40 13.15
N GLN A 34 -10.09 -20.11 14.28
CA GLN A 34 -8.84 -20.47 14.96
C GLN A 34 -8.24 -21.65 14.21
N ILE A 35 -7.12 -21.40 13.53
CA ILE A 35 -6.35 -22.44 12.86
C ILE A 35 -5.14 -22.72 13.71
N GLU A 36 -4.89 -23.97 14.02
CA GLU A 36 -3.68 -24.40 14.69
C GLU A 36 -2.50 -24.29 13.72
N THR A 37 -1.36 -23.81 14.23
CA THR A 37 -0.13 -23.80 13.48
C THR A 37 0.47 -25.20 13.49
N LEU A 38 0.71 -25.74 12.31
CA LEU A 38 1.23 -27.11 12.18
C LEU A 38 2.71 -27.21 12.62
N ALA A 39 3.09 -28.39 13.08
CA ALA A 39 4.46 -28.66 13.49
C ALA A 39 5.45 -28.54 12.31
N SER A 40 5.05 -28.91 11.11
CA SER A 40 5.79 -28.72 9.86
C SER A 40 6.04 -27.24 9.54
N GLU A 41 5.05 -26.34 9.74
CA GLU A 41 5.22 -24.89 9.60
C GLU A 41 6.23 -24.36 10.62
N LEU A 42 6.10 -24.75 11.90
CA LEU A 42 6.99 -24.34 12.99
C LEU A 42 8.44 -24.80 12.80
N SER A 43 8.64 -25.95 12.16
CA SER A 43 9.98 -26.47 11.85
C SER A 43 10.55 -25.97 10.52
N GLY A 44 9.84 -25.08 9.80
CA GLY A 44 10.28 -24.55 8.51
C GLY A 44 10.12 -25.51 7.33
N GLN A 45 9.42 -26.63 7.51
CA GLN A 45 9.08 -27.60 6.47
C GLN A 45 7.87 -27.08 5.66
N TYR A 46 8.06 -25.94 4.98
CA TYR A 46 6.96 -25.19 4.36
C TYR A 46 6.23 -25.95 3.26
N ARG A 47 6.91 -26.82 2.53
CA ARG A 47 6.29 -27.66 1.50
C ARG A 47 5.33 -28.67 2.11
N GLU A 48 5.78 -29.39 3.11
CA GLU A 48 4.99 -30.35 3.86
C GLU A 48 3.79 -29.66 4.55
N ALA A 49 4.05 -28.51 5.18
CA ALA A 49 3.00 -27.69 5.79
C ALA A 49 1.94 -27.25 4.77
N ALA A 50 2.35 -26.87 3.55
CA ALA A 50 1.43 -26.48 2.49
C ALA A 50 0.50 -27.65 2.09
N GLU A 51 1.06 -28.85 1.93
CA GLU A 51 0.29 -30.06 1.59
C GLU A 51 -0.66 -30.45 2.72
N GLU A 52 -0.22 -30.39 3.99
CA GLU A 52 -1.06 -30.64 5.16
C GLU A 52 -2.21 -29.64 5.28
N TYR A 53 -1.97 -28.33 5.10
CA TYR A 53 -3.01 -27.31 5.10
C TYR A 53 -3.98 -27.49 3.92
N ALA A 54 -3.50 -27.89 2.75
CA ALA A 54 -4.36 -28.18 1.61
C ALA A 54 -5.30 -29.37 1.89
N GLN A 55 -4.82 -30.41 2.58
CA GLN A 55 -5.67 -31.55 3.00
C GLN A 55 -6.71 -31.12 4.05
N LEU A 56 -6.32 -30.28 5.03
CA LEU A 56 -7.24 -29.73 6.01
C LEU A 56 -8.35 -28.88 5.33
N ALA A 57 -8.00 -28.14 4.28
CA ALA A 57 -8.97 -27.39 3.50
C ALA A 57 -10.01 -28.27 2.78
N LEU A 58 -9.67 -29.51 2.44
CA LEU A 58 -10.61 -30.46 1.81
C LEU A 58 -11.60 -31.08 2.82
N THR A 59 -11.22 -31.13 4.09
CA THR A 59 -12.04 -31.78 5.17
C THR A 59 -12.82 -30.74 5.98
N ASN A 60 -12.66 -29.45 5.71
CA ASN A 60 -13.37 -28.36 6.38
C ASN A 60 -14.22 -27.58 5.38
N ASP A 61 -15.12 -26.74 5.85
CA ASP A 61 -15.97 -25.90 5.04
C ASP A 61 -15.97 -24.42 5.50
N GLY A 62 -16.64 -23.55 4.74
CA GLY A 62 -16.87 -22.16 5.12
C GLY A 62 -15.60 -21.37 5.41
N ALA A 63 -15.58 -20.67 6.55
CA ALA A 63 -14.48 -19.79 6.94
C ALA A 63 -13.20 -20.56 7.30
N GLU A 64 -13.34 -21.78 7.83
CA GLU A 64 -12.18 -22.63 8.17
C GLU A 64 -11.50 -23.14 6.90
N GLN A 65 -12.27 -23.63 5.94
CA GLN A 65 -11.76 -24.01 4.62
C GLN A 65 -10.96 -22.88 3.99
N ALA A 66 -11.56 -21.67 3.90
CA ALA A 66 -10.91 -20.51 3.31
C ALA A 66 -9.62 -20.12 4.04
N ALA A 67 -9.60 -20.27 5.35
CA ALA A 67 -8.45 -19.97 6.17
C ALA A 67 -7.32 -21.00 6.00
N TYR A 68 -7.64 -22.31 5.88
CA TYR A 68 -6.66 -23.35 5.54
C TYR A 68 -6.13 -23.20 4.12
N GLN A 69 -6.98 -22.83 3.15
CA GLN A 69 -6.55 -22.51 1.78
C GLN A 69 -5.55 -21.35 1.76
N LEU A 70 -5.78 -20.30 2.57
CA LEU A 70 -4.84 -19.18 2.68
C LEU A 70 -3.50 -19.64 3.30
N LYS A 71 -3.54 -20.44 4.34
CA LYS A 71 -2.31 -21.02 4.93
C LYS A 71 -1.55 -21.87 3.93
N ALA A 72 -2.23 -22.76 3.20
CA ALA A 72 -1.60 -23.55 2.14
C ALA A 72 -0.93 -22.66 1.09
N ALA A 73 -1.63 -21.61 0.62
CA ALA A 73 -1.07 -20.66 -0.34
C ALA A 73 0.18 -19.93 0.21
N GLN A 74 0.15 -19.50 1.49
CA GLN A 74 1.29 -18.88 2.14
C GLN A 74 2.48 -19.83 2.26
N MET A 75 2.25 -21.09 2.62
CA MET A 75 3.32 -22.10 2.75
C MET A 75 3.91 -22.49 1.40
N TYR A 76 3.08 -22.62 0.35
CA TYR A 76 3.59 -22.79 -1.02
C TYR A 76 4.47 -21.61 -1.45
N TRP A 77 4.10 -20.38 -1.12
CA TRP A 77 4.93 -19.21 -1.37
C TRP A 77 6.27 -19.30 -0.63
N GLN A 78 6.25 -19.63 0.66
CA GLN A 78 7.46 -19.73 1.49
C GLN A 78 8.40 -20.85 1.02
N SER A 79 7.85 -21.91 0.42
CA SER A 79 8.64 -23.01 -0.17
C SER A 79 9.12 -22.74 -1.60
N GLY A 80 8.84 -21.56 -2.16
CA GLY A 80 9.19 -21.19 -3.54
C GLY A 80 8.30 -21.81 -4.62
N GLN A 81 7.19 -22.43 -4.23
CA GLN A 81 6.22 -23.06 -5.15
C GLN A 81 5.16 -22.02 -5.59
N VAL A 82 5.59 -21.05 -6.40
CA VAL A 82 4.80 -19.85 -6.75
C VAL A 82 3.52 -20.22 -7.49
N GLU A 83 3.58 -21.16 -8.42
CA GLU A 83 2.42 -21.60 -9.20
C GLU A 83 1.36 -22.26 -8.32
N GLN A 84 1.76 -23.12 -7.38
CA GLN A 84 0.87 -23.76 -6.42
C GLN A 84 0.26 -22.73 -5.46
N SER A 85 1.07 -21.77 -5.00
CA SER A 85 0.60 -20.64 -4.19
C SER A 85 -0.49 -19.86 -4.92
N GLN A 86 -0.26 -19.50 -6.18
CA GLN A 86 -1.22 -18.79 -7.02
C GLN A 86 -2.52 -19.60 -7.23
N GLN A 87 -2.40 -20.91 -7.48
CA GLN A 87 -3.56 -21.77 -7.66
C GLN A 87 -4.38 -21.88 -6.37
N ALA A 88 -3.73 -22.11 -5.23
CA ALA A 88 -4.40 -22.17 -3.93
C ALA A 88 -5.10 -20.84 -3.60
N LEU A 89 -4.44 -19.69 -3.86
CA LEU A 89 -5.02 -18.37 -3.64
C LEU A 89 -6.28 -18.12 -4.49
N LYS A 90 -6.29 -18.55 -5.76
CA LYS A 90 -7.44 -18.43 -6.66
C LYS A 90 -8.67 -19.22 -6.22
N GLN A 91 -8.51 -20.28 -5.44
CA GLN A 91 -9.61 -21.09 -4.95
C GLN A 91 -10.31 -20.46 -3.74
N ILE A 92 -9.69 -19.46 -3.09
CA ILE A 92 -10.21 -18.86 -1.88
C ILE A 92 -11.42 -17.97 -2.20
N LYS A 93 -12.55 -18.26 -1.55
CA LYS A 93 -13.67 -17.33 -1.51
C LYS A 93 -13.37 -16.23 -0.48
N LEU A 94 -12.85 -15.08 -0.94
CA LEU A 94 -12.42 -14.00 -0.05
C LEU A 94 -13.51 -13.50 0.90
N SER A 95 -14.80 -13.61 0.54
CA SER A 95 -15.93 -13.26 1.39
C SER A 95 -16.02 -14.13 2.66
N LEU A 96 -15.48 -15.34 2.63
CA LEU A 96 -15.44 -16.25 3.78
C LEU A 96 -14.26 -15.97 4.71
N LEU A 97 -13.23 -15.25 4.24
CA LEU A 97 -12.12 -14.84 5.09
C LEU A 97 -12.56 -13.74 6.06
N HIS A 98 -12.09 -13.85 7.30
CA HIS A 98 -12.17 -12.74 8.25
C HIS A 98 -11.46 -11.50 7.69
N PRO A 99 -11.95 -10.28 7.93
CA PRO A 99 -11.34 -9.05 7.42
C PRO A 99 -9.83 -8.96 7.66
N SER A 100 -9.34 -9.39 8.84
CA SER A 100 -7.90 -9.43 9.15
C SER A 100 -7.09 -10.39 8.28
N ARG A 101 -7.68 -11.33 7.60
CA ARG A 101 -6.99 -12.26 6.69
C ARG A 101 -7.14 -11.89 5.23
N ARG A 102 -8.08 -11.01 4.89
CA ARG A 102 -8.24 -10.54 3.50
C ARG A 102 -7.05 -9.73 3.04
N TYR A 103 -6.47 -8.91 3.94
CA TYR A 103 -5.25 -8.17 3.60
C TYR A 103 -4.05 -9.11 3.40
N GLU A 104 -3.94 -10.21 4.19
CA GLU A 104 -2.88 -11.21 4.01
C GLU A 104 -2.99 -11.88 2.63
N ALA A 105 -4.20 -12.25 2.21
CA ALA A 105 -4.45 -12.78 0.88
C ALA A 105 -4.12 -11.76 -0.23
N ALA A 106 -4.44 -10.48 0.00
CA ALA A 106 -4.12 -9.41 -0.95
C ALA A 106 -2.60 -9.18 -1.05
N ILE A 107 -1.87 -9.14 0.08
CA ILE A 107 -0.41 -9.03 0.08
C ILE A 107 0.23 -10.22 -0.64
N LEU A 108 -0.22 -11.44 -0.36
CA LEU A 108 0.28 -12.63 -1.04
C LEU A 108 0.04 -12.55 -2.56
N GLY A 109 -1.18 -12.18 -2.96
CA GLY A 109 -1.53 -12.03 -4.37
C GLY A 109 -0.70 -10.94 -5.06
N ALA A 110 -0.46 -9.83 -4.39
CA ALA A 110 0.39 -8.74 -4.90
C ALA A 110 1.87 -9.18 -5.00
N ASN A 111 2.40 -9.90 -4.01
CA ASN A 111 3.76 -10.45 -4.08
C ASN A 111 3.93 -11.45 -5.24
N ILE A 112 2.93 -12.30 -5.49
CA ILE A 112 2.93 -13.21 -6.64
C ILE A 112 2.92 -12.42 -7.95
N ALA A 113 2.13 -11.35 -8.05
CA ALA A 113 2.11 -10.47 -9.21
C ALA A 113 3.48 -9.79 -9.43
N LEU A 114 4.10 -9.27 -8.36
CA LEU A 114 5.45 -8.69 -8.42
C LEU A 114 6.51 -9.70 -8.86
N PHE A 115 6.45 -10.93 -8.36
CA PHE A 115 7.35 -12.01 -8.78
C PHE A 115 7.24 -12.26 -10.30
N ASN A 116 6.03 -12.14 -10.84
CA ASN A 116 5.77 -12.25 -12.28
C ASN A 116 6.02 -10.93 -13.05
N SER A 117 6.63 -9.92 -12.41
CA SER A 117 6.87 -8.58 -12.97
C SER A 117 5.58 -7.83 -13.39
N ASP A 118 4.44 -8.18 -12.79
CA ASP A 118 3.14 -7.56 -13.02
C ASP A 118 2.84 -6.51 -11.94
N GLY A 119 3.42 -5.32 -12.09
CA GLY A 119 3.23 -4.20 -11.15
C GLY A 119 1.78 -3.71 -11.12
N GLU A 120 1.12 -3.62 -12.28
CA GLU A 120 -0.30 -3.20 -12.36
C GLU A 120 -1.23 -4.22 -11.69
N GLY A 121 -0.98 -5.51 -11.90
CA GLY A 121 -1.70 -6.59 -11.22
C GLY A 121 -1.55 -6.50 -9.71
N ALA A 122 -0.35 -6.22 -9.20
CA ALA A 122 -0.09 -6.04 -7.77
C ALA A 122 -0.90 -4.86 -7.21
N LEU A 123 -0.86 -3.69 -7.86
CA LEU A 123 -1.63 -2.50 -7.46
C LEU A 123 -3.13 -2.77 -7.47
N LYS A 124 -3.63 -3.46 -8.50
CA LYS A 124 -5.04 -3.84 -8.62
C LYS A 124 -5.50 -4.74 -7.47
N VAL A 125 -4.68 -5.70 -7.05
CA VAL A 125 -4.99 -6.55 -5.89
C VAL A 125 -5.04 -5.72 -4.61
N LEU A 126 -4.06 -4.84 -4.40
CA LEU A 126 -3.96 -3.99 -3.21
C LEU A 126 -5.05 -2.91 -3.14
N SER A 127 -5.62 -2.46 -4.26
CA SER A 127 -6.70 -1.46 -4.27
C SER A 127 -7.95 -1.88 -3.49
N ASN A 128 -8.12 -3.18 -3.24
CA ASN A 128 -9.22 -3.71 -2.42
C ASN A 128 -8.94 -3.63 -0.91
N VAL A 129 -7.73 -3.23 -0.49
CA VAL A 129 -7.34 -3.08 0.91
C VAL A 129 -7.62 -1.67 1.37
N GLN A 130 -8.41 -1.53 2.44
CA GLN A 130 -8.70 -0.23 3.04
C GLN A 130 -7.59 0.13 4.04
N GLU A 131 -6.64 0.97 3.65
CA GLU A 131 -5.48 1.37 4.47
C GLU A 131 -5.87 1.88 5.86
N LYS A 132 -6.99 2.64 5.96
CA LYS A 132 -7.49 3.21 7.22
C LYS A 132 -7.91 2.18 8.29
N ASP A 133 -8.18 0.95 7.84
CA ASP A 133 -8.66 -0.12 8.73
C ASP A 133 -7.51 -1.04 9.19
N LEU A 134 -6.27 -0.74 8.74
CA LEU A 134 -5.09 -1.54 9.06
C LEU A 134 -4.38 -1.04 10.31
N ALA A 135 -3.91 -1.99 11.13
CA ALA A 135 -2.89 -1.69 12.14
C ALA A 135 -1.58 -1.24 11.46
N ALA A 136 -0.78 -0.43 12.15
CA ALA A 136 0.45 0.17 11.60
C ALA A 136 1.40 -0.86 10.95
N GLN A 137 1.56 -2.04 11.56
CA GLN A 137 2.42 -3.10 11.02
C GLN A 137 1.90 -3.64 9.68
N ASN A 138 0.58 -3.80 9.55
CA ASN A 138 -0.06 -4.27 8.32
C ASN A 138 -0.01 -3.21 7.23
N LEU A 139 -0.28 -1.95 7.60
CA LEU A 139 -0.14 -0.82 6.70
C LEU A 139 1.29 -0.70 6.15
N LYS A 140 2.31 -0.85 7.02
CA LYS A 140 3.72 -0.88 6.60
C LYS A 140 3.98 -1.96 5.54
N SER A 141 3.41 -3.16 5.70
CA SER A 141 3.57 -4.25 4.73
C SER A 141 2.90 -3.92 3.39
N VAL A 142 1.69 -3.38 3.41
CA VAL A 142 0.97 -2.95 2.19
C VAL A 142 1.75 -1.86 1.46
N LEU A 143 2.19 -0.82 2.17
CA LEU A 143 2.94 0.30 1.57
C LEU A 143 4.26 -0.15 0.94
N LYS A 144 4.97 -1.12 1.54
CA LYS A 144 6.18 -1.69 0.94
C LYS A 144 5.90 -2.36 -0.41
N VAL A 145 4.87 -3.21 -0.45
CA VAL A 145 4.49 -3.90 -1.69
C VAL A 145 3.98 -2.90 -2.75
N GLN A 146 3.28 -1.84 -2.33
CA GLN A 146 2.89 -0.75 -3.24
C GLN A 146 4.12 -0.02 -3.83
N ALA A 147 5.12 0.30 -3.01
CA ALA A 147 6.34 0.96 -3.49
C ALA A 147 7.11 0.11 -4.52
N ASP A 148 7.16 -1.22 -4.30
CA ASP A 148 7.76 -2.15 -5.25
C ASP A 148 6.95 -2.20 -6.56
N ALA A 149 5.62 -2.22 -6.48
CA ALA A 149 4.74 -2.20 -7.64
C ALA A 149 4.88 -0.89 -8.44
N TYR A 150 4.95 0.26 -7.77
CA TYR A 150 5.20 1.54 -8.43
C TYR A 150 6.59 1.61 -9.07
N THR A 151 7.56 0.87 -8.56
CA THR A 151 8.86 0.73 -9.21
C THR A 151 8.74 0.02 -10.56
N LEU A 152 7.99 -1.08 -10.63
CA LEU A 152 7.78 -1.83 -11.86
C LEU A 152 6.96 -1.05 -12.90
N THR A 153 6.00 -0.24 -12.44
CA THR A 153 5.17 0.59 -13.35
C THR A 153 5.82 1.92 -13.74
N GLY A 154 6.96 2.27 -13.13
CA GLY A 154 7.62 3.56 -13.36
C GLY A 154 6.85 4.76 -12.80
N ASN A 155 5.87 4.54 -11.92
CA ASN A 155 5.09 5.62 -11.30
C ASN A 155 5.84 6.21 -10.10
N TRP A 156 6.83 7.04 -10.40
CA TRP A 156 7.76 7.60 -9.42
C TRP A 156 7.09 8.56 -8.43
N LEU A 157 6.06 9.28 -8.87
CA LEU A 157 5.29 10.16 -7.98
C LEU A 157 4.58 9.36 -6.88
N GLU A 158 3.84 8.31 -7.26
CA GLU A 158 3.14 7.48 -6.28
C GLU A 158 4.11 6.67 -5.42
N LYS A 159 5.26 6.27 -5.97
CA LYS A 159 6.34 5.67 -5.18
C LYS A 159 6.83 6.66 -4.10
N ALA A 160 7.12 7.92 -4.46
CA ALA A 160 7.54 8.94 -3.51
C ALA A 160 6.46 9.17 -2.43
N ASN A 161 5.20 9.33 -2.84
CA ASN A 161 4.06 9.48 -1.91
C ASN A 161 3.94 8.28 -0.95
N THR A 162 4.20 7.07 -1.43
CA THR A 162 4.19 5.86 -0.59
C THR A 162 5.30 5.88 0.45
N HIS A 163 6.50 6.32 0.08
CA HIS A 163 7.62 6.49 1.03
C HIS A 163 7.37 7.60 2.05
N LEU A 164 6.69 8.70 1.67
CA LEU A 164 6.25 9.73 2.62
C LEU A 164 5.22 9.20 3.63
N LYS A 165 4.32 8.31 3.22
CA LYS A 165 3.42 7.61 4.16
C LYS A 165 4.20 6.67 5.08
N LEU A 166 5.18 5.94 4.57
CA LEU A 166 6.05 5.05 5.35
C LEU A 166 6.85 5.83 6.40
N GLU A 167 7.36 7.02 6.07
CA GLU A 167 8.08 7.90 7.00
C GLU A 167 7.30 8.15 8.29
N LYS A 168 5.98 8.32 8.18
CA LYS A 168 5.09 8.65 9.31
C LYS A 168 4.81 7.46 10.25
N ILE A 169 5.11 6.24 9.84
CA ILE A 169 4.83 5.02 10.62
C ILE A 169 6.07 4.20 10.96
N LEU A 170 7.21 4.51 10.37
CA LEU A 170 8.49 3.88 10.71
C LEU A 170 9.05 4.51 12.00
N THR A 171 9.59 3.67 12.88
CA THR A 171 10.21 4.09 14.15
C THR A 171 11.65 3.65 14.29
N ASP A 172 12.07 2.66 13.50
CA ASP A 172 13.43 2.17 13.49
C ASP A 172 14.33 3.07 12.64
N ALA A 173 15.50 3.44 13.18
CA ALA A 173 16.40 4.42 12.55
C ALA A 173 16.98 3.92 11.22
N GLU A 174 17.30 2.62 11.11
CA GLU A 174 17.82 2.06 9.86
C GLU A 174 16.71 1.96 8.81
N ALA A 175 15.51 1.54 9.22
CA ALA A 175 14.35 1.52 8.34
C ALA A 175 13.99 2.92 7.81
N LEU A 176 14.06 3.95 8.66
CA LEU A 176 13.87 5.35 8.26
C LEU A 176 14.92 5.80 7.26
N LYS A 177 16.20 5.50 7.52
CA LYS A 177 17.30 5.82 6.60
C LYS A 177 17.07 5.18 5.23
N ASN A 178 16.80 3.88 5.19
CA ASN A 178 16.56 3.15 3.95
C ASN A 178 15.30 3.67 3.21
N ASN A 179 14.26 4.06 3.95
CA ASN A 179 13.06 4.67 3.39
C ASN A 179 13.36 6.03 2.72
N ARG A 180 14.15 6.88 3.37
CA ARG A 180 14.56 8.19 2.84
C ARG A 180 15.44 8.07 1.61
N GLU A 181 16.34 7.08 1.58
CA GLU A 181 17.13 6.76 0.38
C GLU A 181 16.22 6.36 -0.80
N ALA A 182 15.23 5.50 -0.54
CA ALA A 182 14.28 5.08 -1.57
C ALA A 182 13.34 6.21 -2.03
N LEU A 183 12.89 7.07 -1.11
CA LEU A 183 12.17 8.31 -1.41
C LEU A 183 13.00 9.21 -2.33
N TRP A 184 14.25 9.46 -1.94
CA TRP A 184 15.17 10.28 -2.73
C TRP A 184 15.38 9.73 -4.13
N GLN A 185 15.61 8.44 -4.26
CA GLN A 185 15.74 7.77 -5.55
C GLN A 185 14.49 7.94 -6.43
N ALA A 186 13.30 7.83 -5.85
CA ALA A 186 12.05 8.03 -6.58
C ALA A 186 11.91 9.47 -7.08
N LEU A 187 12.21 10.48 -6.25
CA LEU A 187 12.19 11.89 -6.62
C LEU A 187 13.20 12.20 -7.72
N MET A 188 14.38 11.57 -7.69
CA MET A 188 15.41 11.75 -8.72
C MET A 188 15.03 11.16 -10.08
N GLN A 189 14.02 10.30 -10.18
CA GLN A 189 13.46 9.84 -11.45
C GLN A 189 12.48 10.86 -12.07
N MET A 190 11.94 11.80 -11.28
CA MET A 190 10.97 12.78 -11.76
C MET A 190 11.69 13.95 -12.47
N THR A 191 11.01 14.63 -13.39
CA THR A 191 11.52 15.87 -14.00
C THR A 191 11.41 17.05 -13.04
N PRO A 192 12.21 18.13 -13.20
CA PRO A 192 12.05 19.35 -12.41
C PRO A 192 10.62 19.91 -12.46
N GLN A 193 9.99 19.90 -13.63
CA GLN A 193 8.61 20.35 -13.80
C GLN A 193 7.60 19.51 -13.01
N ALA A 194 7.80 18.18 -12.98
CA ALA A 194 6.94 17.30 -12.19
C ALA A 194 7.15 17.50 -10.68
N LEU A 195 8.40 17.71 -10.25
CA LEU A 195 8.72 17.99 -8.84
C LEU A 195 8.07 19.29 -8.34
N ASP A 196 8.04 20.33 -9.19
CA ASP A 196 7.38 21.60 -8.86
C ASP A 196 5.85 21.45 -8.88
N LEU A 197 5.30 20.85 -9.93
CA LEU A 197 3.86 20.69 -10.11
C LEU A 197 3.21 19.84 -9.04
N PHE A 198 3.87 18.76 -8.62
CA PHE A 198 3.33 17.78 -7.65
C PHE A 198 3.87 17.99 -6.22
N ASN A 199 4.53 19.12 -5.94
CA ASN A 199 4.93 19.45 -4.58
C ASN A 199 3.69 19.50 -3.66
N PRO A 200 3.61 18.67 -2.60
CA PRO A 200 2.38 18.50 -1.83
C PRO A 200 2.08 19.64 -0.85
N GLY A 201 2.90 20.68 -0.80
CA GLY A 201 2.69 21.75 0.18
C GLY A 201 3.65 22.93 0.09
N TYR A 202 3.86 23.58 1.23
CA TYR A 202 4.70 24.78 1.38
C TYR A 202 5.62 24.64 2.60
N PRO A 203 6.70 25.44 2.67
CA PRO A 203 7.54 25.48 3.87
C PRO A 203 6.73 25.82 5.13
N PRO A 204 7.04 25.21 6.26
CA PRO A 204 8.14 24.28 6.55
C PRO A 204 7.74 22.80 6.46
N ALA A 205 6.67 22.44 5.74
CA ALA A 205 6.19 21.07 5.67
C ALA A 205 7.25 20.10 5.13
N GLU A 206 7.51 19.02 5.87
CA GLU A 206 8.57 18.05 5.55
C GLU A 206 8.37 17.40 4.16
N ASP A 207 7.14 16.95 3.85
CA ASP A 207 6.83 16.34 2.55
C ASP A 207 7.17 17.31 1.39
N SER A 208 6.86 18.60 1.56
CA SER A 208 7.22 19.66 0.60
C SER A 208 8.73 19.88 0.50
N GLY A 209 9.45 19.77 1.62
CA GLY A 209 10.89 19.95 1.67
C GLY A 209 11.64 18.92 0.82
N TRP A 210 11.19 17.68 0.78
CA TRP A 210 11.76 16.65 -0.08
C TRP A 210 11.64 16.98 -1.57
N PHE A 211 10.46 17.42 -2.02
CA PHE A 211 10.21 17.81 -3.41
C PHE A 211 11.02 19.06 -3.79
N ALA A 212 11.04 20.08 -2.92
CA ALA A 212 11.79 21.31 -3.15
C ALA A 212 13.30 21.05 -3.22
N LEU A 213 13.85 20.17 -2.36
CA LEU A 213 15.26 19.79 -2.42
C LEU A 213 15.60 19.10 -3.74
N ALA A 214 14.79 18.12 -4.14
CA ALA A 214 14.98 17.39 -5.39
C ALA A 214 14.87 18.31 -6.61
N TYR A 215 13.92 19.25 -6.60
CA TYR A 215 13.78 20.28 -7.62
C TYR A 215 15.07 21.12 -7.75
N ASN A 216 15.57 21.67 -6.63
CA ASN A 216 16.76 22.50 -6.63
C ASN A 216 17.98 21.77 -7.20
N ILE A 217 18.19 20.50 -6.77
CA ILE A 217 19.29 19.67 -7.27
C ILE A 217 19.18 19.50 -8.80
N LYS A 218 18.00 19.10 -9.29
CA LYS A 218 17.83 18.80 -10.73
C LYS A 218 17.77 20.04 -11.61
N ALA A 219 17.18 21.12 -11.12
CA ALA A 219 17.05 22.37 -11.90
C ALA A 219 18.36 23.12 -12.02
N TYR A 220 19.23 23.04 -10.99
CA TYR A 220 20.44 23.88 -10.92
C TYR A 220 21.76 23.09 -10.90
N GLN A 221 21.73 21.77 -11.17
CA GLN A 221 22.93 20.90 -11.14
C GLN A 221 24.08 21.41 -12.05
N ASP A 222 23.75 22.07 -13.15
CA ASP A 222 24.71 22.58 -14.12
C ASP A 222 25.22 24.00 -13.77
N ASN A 223 24.70 24.60 -12.68
CA ASN A 223 25.12 25.92 -12.19
C ASN A 223 25.41 25.89 -10.68
N PRO A 224 26.65 25.54 -10.27
CA PRO A 224 27.02 25.37 -8.87
C PRO A 224 26.76 26.60 -7.98
N GLU A 225 26.90 27.82 -8.53
CA GLU A 225 26.69 29.04 -7.77
C GLU A 225 25.22 29.25 -7.44
N VAL A 226 24.34 29.07 -8.43
CA VAL A 226 22.88 29.14 -8.24
C VAL A 226 22.40 28.03 -7.31
N LEU A 227 22.93 26.79 -7.48
CA LEU A 227 22.62 25.68 -6.64
C LEU A 227 22.98 25.91 -5.16
N ALA A 228 24.16 26.48 -4.90
CA ALA A 228 24.59 26.81 -3.55
C ALA A 228 23.61 27.79 -2.86
N VAL A 229 23.19 28.84 -3.57
CA VAL A 229 22.20 29.81 -3.07
C VAL A 229 20.84 29.10 -2.83
N ALA A 230 20.35 28.30 -3.77
CA ALA A 230 19.10 27.59 -3.66
C ALA A 230 19.08 26.60 -2.50
N LEU A 231 20.22 25.93 -2.21
CA LEU A 231 20.34 25.03 -1.06
C LEU A 231 20.34 25.77 0.28
N GLU A 232 20.97 26.94 0.36
CA GLU A 232 20.92 27.77 1.56
C GLU A 232 19.53 28.34 1.80
N ASP A 233 18.81 28.75 0.75
CA ASP A 233 17.42 29.19 0.82
C ASP A 233 16.50 28.02 1.27
N TRP A 234 16.73 26.82 0.75
CA TRP A 234 16.01 25.62 1.17
C TRP A 234 16.25 25.32 2.65
N LYS A 235 17.48 25.33 3.14
CA LYS A 235 17.80 25.14 4.57
C LYS A 235 17.11 26.15 5.47
N ARG A 236 17.00 27.40 5.04
CA ARG A 236 16.27 28.45 5.80
C ARG A 236 14.78 28.20 5.82
N SER A 237 14.22 27.70 4.72
CA SER A 237 12.80 27.39 4.58
C SER A 237 12.38 26.11 5.30
N TYR A 238 13.30 25.13 5.44
CA TYR A 238 13.08 23.82 6.05
C TYR A 238 14.17 23.51 7.12
N PRO A 239 14.25 24.27 8.23
CA PRO A 239 15.39 24.21 9.15
C PRO A 239 15.59 22.88 9.87
N ASN A 240 14.52 22.09 10.04
CA ASN A 240 14.55 20.80 10.73
C ASN A 240 14.27 19.62 9.80
N HIS A 241 14.51 19.81 8.51
CA HIS A 241 14.22 18.76 7.54
C HIS A 241 15.17 17.57 7.69
N PRO A 242 14.67 16.30 7.65
CA PRO A 242 15.45 15.11 7.94
C PRO A 242 16.36 14.64 6.80
N ALA A 243 16.42 15.35 5.68
CA ALA A 243 17.29 14.99 4.56
C ALA A 243 18.76 15.06 4.95
N ASP A 244 19.43 13.90 4.92
CA ASP A 244 20.87 13.83 5.14
C ASP A 244 21.63 14.50 3.97
N PRO A 245 22.54 15.46 4.24
CA PRO A 245 23.41 16.05 3.21
C PRO A 245 24.12 14.99 2.34
N ALA A 246 24.47 13.84 2.89
CA ALA A 246 25.13 12.76 2.15
C ALA A 246 24.28 12.24 0.97
N LEU A 247 22.95 12.28 1.07
CA LEU A 247 22.05 11.83 -0.01
C LEU A 247 22.24 12.67 -1.29
N TYR A 248 22.20 14.00 -1.17
CA TYR A 248 22.27 14.86 -2.35
C TYR A 248 23.71 15.18 -2.75
N GLN A 249 24.70 15.17 -1.84
CA GLN A 249 26.11 15.28 -2.19
C GLN A 249 26.56 14.10 -3.07
N LYS A 250 26.12 12.89 -2.78
CA LYS A 250 26.38 11.71 -3.63
C LYS A 250 25.77 11.89 -5.03
N THR A 251 24.57 12.43 -5.11
CA THR A 251 23.89 12.73 -6.38
C THR A 251 24.66 13.76 -7.19
N LEU A 252 25.12 14.85 -6.55
CA LEU A 252 25.94 15.87 -7.19
C LEU A 252 27.28 15.32 -7.69
N ALA A 253 27.96 14.51 -6.88
CA ALA A 253 29.22 13.88 -7.27
C ALA A 253 29.05 12.93 -8.46
N SER A 254 27.92 12.25 -8.58
CA SER A 254 27.60 11.34 -9.70
C SER A 254 27.22 12.10 -10.99
N GLY A 255 26.62 13.29 -10.88
CA GLY A 255 26.20 14.14 -12.02
C GLY A 255 27.33 14.91 -12.69
N THR A 256 28.48 15.08 -12.03
CA THR A 256 29.61 15.83 -12.56
C THR A 256 30.43 15.09 -13.63
N HIS A 257 30.06 13.89 -14.01
CA HIS A 257 30.79 13.08 -15.00
C HIS A 257 30.00 12.88 -16.30
N ILE A 258 29.33 13.93 -16.81
CA ILE A 258 29.02 14.00 -18.24
C ILE A 258 30.31 14.44 -18.92
N PRO A 259 30.94 13.60 -19.75
CA PRO A 259 32.10 14.06 -20.54
C PRO A 259 31.71 15.29 -21.36
N LYS A 260 32.36 16.40 -21.17
CA LYS A 260 32.11 17.65 -21.94
C LYS A 260 32.34 17.48 -23.46
N ASP A 261 32.81 16.33 -23.89
CA ASP A 261 33.19 16.04 -25.28
C ASP A 261 32.33 14.94 -25.89
N ILE A 262 30.99 15.02 -25.76
CA ILE A 262 30.12 14.17 -26.59
C ILE A 262 29.99 14.82 -27.96
N ASN A 263 30.93 14.51 -28.85
CA ASN A 263 30.91 14.98 -30.24
C ASN A 263 30.01 14.13 -31.16
N ASN A 264 29.48 13.01 -30.72
CA ASN A 264 28.65 12.16 -31.52
C ASN A 264 27.48 11.58 -30.71
N ILE A 265 26.24 11.84 -31.13
CA ILE A 265 25.02 11.21 -30.63
C ILE A 265 24.52 10.27 -31.73
N ALA A 266 24.52 8.96 -31.49
CA ALA A 266 23.86 7.99 -32.36
C ALA A 266 22.41 7.80 -31.88
N VAL A 267 21.43 8.13 -32.73
CA VAL A 267 20.02 7.85 -32.49
C VAL A 267 19.66 6.57 -33.24
N LEU A 268 19.40 5.49 -32.50
CA LEU A 268 18.85 4.26 -33.05
C LEU A 268 17.33 4.41 -33.15
N LEU A 269 16.82 4.57 -34.37
CA LEU A 269 15.39 4.53 -34.66
C LEU A 269 15.00 3.07 -34.92
N PRO A 270 13.93 2.57 -34.33
CA PRO A 270 13.39 1.26 -34.67
C PRO A 270 12.80 1.31 -36.09
N HIS A 271 13.09 0.25 -36.91
CA HIS A 271 12.51 0.05 -38.21
C HIS A 271 11.12 -0.54 -38.12
#